data_e3adf24456263e50d7e7217ff8df920e
#
_entry.id   e3adf24456263e50d7e7217ff8df920e
#
_cell.length_a   1.000
_cell.length_b   1.000
_cell.length_c   1.000
_cell.angle_alpha   90.00
_cell.angle_beta   90.00
_cell.angle_gamma   90.00
#
_symmetry.space_group_name_H-M   'P 1'
#
loop_
_entity.id
_entity.type
_entity.pdbx_description
1 polymer ?
#
loop_
_entity_poly.entity_id
_entity_poly.type
_entity_poly.pdbx_seq_one_letter_code
_entity_poly.pdbx_strand_id
1 'polypeptide(L)'
;MRVITVNVNGIRSASRKGVFEWLKRQKADVVCVQETKAQEDQLTDPMFRPDGHHSFYYDAKKKGYAGTALYARREPDKVIKGFGVKEFDDEGRYLEARFGKLSVVSLYLPSGSSGPERQASKDRFLKAFMPYLKSLRKKPREYVLCADWNIVHKEIDIKNWKGNQKNSGCLPHERGWLDELFGPAGYVDAFRVVDPRAEQYTWWSNRGQAWAKNVGWRIDYQVVTPGVGDKVQKAVIYKQQRFSDHAPLIMDYDYSL
;
A
#
# COMPACT_ATOMS: atom_id res chain seq x y z
N MET A 1 -5.39 4.78 -16.81
CA MET A 1 -4.45 3.92 -16.05
C MET A 1 -5.18 3.28 -14.89
N ARG A 2 -5.05 1.96 -14.72
CA ARG A 2 -5.57 1.25 -13.54
C ARG A 2 -4.42 0.81 -12.65
N VAL A 3 -4.46 1.18 -11.39
CA VAL A 3 -3.49 0.79 -10.37
C VAL A 3 -4.18 0.02 -9.25
N ILE A 4 -3.60 -1.11 -8.86
CA ILE A 4 -4.10 -1.94 -7.75
C ILE A 4 -3.06 -1.95 -6.64
N THR A 5 -3.48 -1.78 -5.39
CA THR A 5 -2.67 -2.08 -4.21
C THR A 5 -3.32 -3.17 -3.38
N VAL A 6 -2.50 -4.10 -2.88
CA VAL A 6 -2.98 -5.18 -2.02
C VAL A 6 -1.88 -5.67 -1.07
N ASN A 7 -2.15 -5.62 0.22
CA ASN A 7 -1.37 -6.37 1.20
C ASN A 7 -1.82 -7.83 1.17
N VAL A 8 -0.92 -8.74 0.80
CA VAL A 8 -1.23 -10.17 0.62
C VAL A 8 -0.99 -11.00 1.87
N ASN A 9 -0.37 -10.41 2.91
CA ASN A 9 -0.02 -11.10 4.16
C ASN A 9 0.60 -12.49 3.90
N GLY A 10 1.58 -12.53 2.99
CA GLY A 10 2.24 -13.73 2.49
C GLY A 10 1.77 -14.14 1.10
N ILE A 11 2.60 -13.85 0.09
CA ILE A 11 2.27 -14.03 -1.33
C ILE A 11 1.94 -15.50 -1.69
N ARG A 12 2.62 -16.47 -1.07
CA ARG A 12 2.35 -17.92 -1.27
C ARG A 12 0.99 -18.34 -0.71
N SER A 13 0.55 -17.72 0.40
CA SER A 13 -0.79 -17.97 0.94
C SER A 13 -1.86 -17.36 0.07
N ALA A 14 -1.66 -16.12 -0.36
CA ALA A 14 -2.61 -15.42 -1.24
C ALA A 14 -2.71 -16.07 -2.63
N SER A 15 -1.60 -16.63 -3.17
CA SER A 15 -1.64 -17.36 -4.44
C SER A 15 -2.54 -18.58 -4.38
N ARG A 16 -2.45 -19.38 -3.31
CA ARG A 16 -3.36 -20.53 -3.09
C ARG A 16 -4.84 -20.12 -2.95
N LYS A 17 -5.11 -18.86 -2.60
CA LYS A 17 -6.46 -18.28 -2.54
C LYS A 17 -6.90 -17.64 -3.86
N GLY A 18 -6.09 -17.75 -4.93
CA GLY A 18 -6.44 -17.33 -6.28
C GLY A 18 -6.18 -15.84 -6.57
N VAL A 19 -5.30 -15.16 -5.85
CA VAL A 19 -5.03 -13.73 -6.09
C VAL A 19 -4.49 -13.49 -7.51
N PHE A 20 -3.62 -14.36 -8.03
CA PHE A 20 -3.05 -14.18 -9.38
C PHE A 20 -4.08 -14.42 -10.48
N GLU A 21 -4.96 -15.42 -10.31
CA GLU A 21 -6.07 -15.65 -11.24
C GLU A 21 -7.06 -14.49 -11.24
N TRP A 22 -7.27 -13.87 -10.11
CA TRP A 22 -8.06 -12.65 -10.01
C TRP A 22 -7.34 -11.47 -10.68
N LEU A 23 -6.05 -11.26 -10.44
CA LEU A 23 -5.26 -10.17 -11.03
C LEU A 23 -5.26 -10.20 -12.56
N LYS A 24 -5.14 -11.38 -13.19
CA LYS A 24 -5.21 -11.56 -14.65
C LYS A 24 -6.49 -10.94 -15.24
N ARG A 25 -7.62 -11.01 -14.51
CA ARG A 25 -8.92 -10.48 -14.96
C ARG A 25 -9.07 -8.97 -14.75
N GLN A 26 -8.22 -8.35 -13.93
CA GLN A 26 -8.38 -6.93 -13.57
C GLN A 26 -7.92 -5.95 -14.66
N LYS A 27 -7.11 -6.39 -15.61
CA LYS A 27 -6.51 -5.55 -16.66
C LYS A 27 -5.76 -4.33 -16.06
N ALA A 28 -5.12 -4.51 -14.91
CA ALA A 28 -4.38 -3.45 -14.26
C ALA A 28 -3.10 -3.10 -15.03
N ASP A 29 -2.78 -1.82 -15.11
CA ASP A 29 -1.53 -1.35 -15.69
C ASP A 29 -0.37 -1.56 -14.73
N VAL A 30 -0.61 -1.32 -13.42
CA VAL A 30 0.35 -1.57 -12.35
C VAL A 30 -0.35 -2.22 -11.15
N VAL A 31 0.31 -3.21 -10.55
CA VAL A 31 -0.13 -3.85 -9.29
C VAL A 31 0.99 -3.72 -8.27
N CYS A 32 0.68 -3.13 -7.13
CA CYS A 32 1.57 -2.97 -5.98
C CYS A 32 1.17 -3.96 -4.88
N VAL A 33 2.11 -4.78 -4.44
CA VAL A 33 1.88 -5.84 -3.46
C VAL A 33 2.73 -5.58 -2.22
N GLN A 34 2.12 -5.66 -1.04
CA GLN A 34 2.78 -5.52 0.25
C GLN A 34 2.76 -6.84 1.02
N GLU A 35 3.72 -7.01 1.92
CA GLU A 35 3.90 -8.19 2.76
C GLU A 35 4.01 -9.50 1.95
N THR A 36 4.96 -9.54 1.01
CA THR A 36 5.23 -10.78 0.25
C THR A 36 5.68 -11.93 1.15
N LYS A 37 6.40 -11.64 2.24
CA LYS A 37 6.90 -12.62 3.23
C LYS A 37 7.59 -13.83 2.59
N ALA A 38 8.27 -13.60 1.48
CA ALA A 38 9.00 -14.62 0.72
C ALA A 38 10.25 -14.00 0.12
N GLN A 39 11.32 -14.80 0.04
CA GLN A 39 12.51 -14.42 -0.71
C GLN A 39 12.23 -14.62 -2.20
N GLU A 40 12.79 -13.76 -3.05
CA GLU A 40 12.56 -13.81 -4.49
C GLU A 40 12.99 -15.14 -5.11
N ASP A 41 14.10 -15.73 -4.64
CA ASP A 41 14.60 -17.02 -5.07
C ASP A 41 13.68 -18.21 -4.76
N GLN A 42 12.75 -18.04 -3.81
CA GLN A 42 11.73 -19.03 -3.46
C GLN A 42 10.46 -18.95 -4.31
N LEU A 43 10.33 -17.91 -5.13
CA LEU A 43 9.16 -17.64 -5.98
C LEU A 43 9.42 -18.16 -7.40
N THR A 44 9.64 -19.47 -7.52
CA THR A 44 10.04 -20.14 -8.76
C THR A 44 8.86 -20.50 -9.67
N ASP A 45 7.65 -20.62 -9.13
CA ASP A 45 6.46 -20.92 -9.93
C ASP A 45 6.15 -19.74 -10.88
N PRO A 46 5.88 -20.01 -12.18
CA PRO A 46 5.54 -18.99 -13.16
C PRO A 46 4.41 -18.06 -12.76
N MET A 47 3.47 -18.51 -11.92
CA MET A 47 2.38 -17.66 -11.43
C MET A 47 2.85 -16.38 -10.72
N PHE A 48 4.05 -16.42 -10.10
CA PHE A 48 4.63 -15.24 -9.43
C PHE A 48 5.22 -14.23 -10.41
N ARG A 49 5.31 -14.59 -11.69
CA ARG A 49 5.72 -13.71 -12.79
C ARG A 49 4.68 -13.79 -13.92
N PRO A 50 3.47 -13.24 -13.70
CA PRO A 50 2.35 -13.43 -14.62
C PRO A 50 2.66 -12.87 -16.01
N ASP A 51 2.29 -13.63 -17.03
CA ASP A 51 2.48 -13.26 -18.42
C ASP A 51 1.93 -11.88 -18.74
N GLY A 52 2.64 -11.14 -19.60
CA GLY A 52 2.29 -9.78 -19.97
C GLY A 52 2.56 -8.73 -18.89
N HIS A 53 3.32 -9.10 -17.84
CA HIS A 53 3.78 -8.16 -16.81
C HIS A 53 5.28 -8.32 -16.56
N HIS A 54 5.94 -7.18 -16.39
CA HIS A 54 7.27 -7.09 -15.80
C HIS A 54 7.13 -7.17 -14.28
N SER A 55 7.86 -8.10 -13.65
CA SER A 55 7.70 -8.43 -12.23
C SER A 55 8.95 -8.04 -11.44
N PHE A 56 8.77 -7.29 -10.38
CA PHE A 56 9.85 -6.81 -9.54
C PHE A 56 9.55 -7.14 -8.09
N TYR A 57 10.57 -7.64 -7.39
CA TYR A 57 10.50 -8.00 -5.97
C TYR A 57 11.55 -7.25 -5.18
N TYR A 58 11.21 -6.90 -3.96
CA TYR A 58 12.14 -6.39 -2.98
C TYR A 58 11.83 -7.04 -1.64
N ASP A 59 12.49 -8.15 -1.38
CA ASP A 59 12.34 -8.95 -0.17
C ASP A 59 13.18 -8.40 0.99
N ALA A 60 12.75 -8.71 2.21
CA ALA A 60 13.52 -8.37 3.40
C ALA A 60 14.72 -9.32 3.57
N LYS A 61 15.82 -8.83 4.15
CA LYS A 61 16.93 -9.71 4.57
C LYS A 61 16.48 -10.78 5.54
N LYS A 62 15.54 -10.45 6.43
CA LYS A 62 14.91 -11.42 7.33
C LYS A 62 13.89 -12.26 6.57
N LYS A 63 14.15 -13.56 6.44
CA LYS A 63 13.26 -14.51 5.76
C LYS A 63 11.84 -14.53 6.37
N GLY A 64 10.83 -14.58 5.50
CA GLY A 64 9.43 -14.66 5.90
C GLY A 64 8.84 -13.38 6.51
N TYR A 65 9.48 -12.23 6.29
CA TYR A 65 9.10 -10.95 6.88
C TYR A 65 8.97 -9.87 5.81
N ALA A 66 8.02 -8.92 5.99
CA ALA A 66 7.80 -7.75 5.15
C ALA A 66 7.92 -8.03 3.63
N GLY A 67 8.65 -7.22 2.89
CA GLY A 67 8.85 -7.36 1.46
C GLY A 67 7.72 -6.76 0.62
N THR A 68 8.07 -6.20 -0.53
CA THR A 68 7.15 -5.61 -1.51
C THR A 68 7.38 -6.20 -2.88
N ALA A 69 6.34 -6.18 -3.73
CA ALA A 69 6.46 -6.51 -5.15
C ALA A 69 5.67 -5.51 -5.99
N LEU A 70 6.02 -5.44 -7.27
CA LEU A 70 5.36 -4.61 -8.26
C LEU A 70 5.29 -5.36 -9.58
N TYR A 71 4.12 -5.36 -10.20
CA TYR A 71 3.89 -5.90 -11.53
C TYR A 71 3.41 -4.76 -12.43
N ALA A 72 4.02 -4.62 -13.60
CA ALA A 72 3.66 -3.58 -14.56
C ALA A 72 3.52 -4.16 -15.97
N ARG A 73 2.48 -3.74 -16.71
CA ARG A 73 2.28 -4.15 -18.11
C ARG A 73 3.32 -3.52 -19.03
N ARG A 74 3.65 -2.26 -18.78
CA ARG A 74 4.74 -1.56 -19.48
C ARG A 74 6.02 -1.75 -18.69
N GLU A 75 7.13 -1.98 -19.37
CA GLU A 75 8.44 -1.99 -18.75
C GLU A 75 8.78 -0.60 -18.18
N PRO A 76 9.15 -0.50 -16.90
CA PRO A 76 9.55 0.78 -16.33
C PRO A 76 10.93 1.21 -16.83
N ASP A 77 11.12 2.52 -17.02
CA ASP A 77 12.41 3.10 -17.41
C ASP A 77 13.48 2.89 -16.32
N LYS A 78 13.04 2.77 -15.07
CA LYS A 78 13.92 2.53 -13.90
C LYS A 78 13.14 1.93 -12.75
N VAL A 79 13.79 1.01 -12.03
CA VAL A 79 13.30 0.47 -10.74
C VAL A 79 14.24 0.89 -9.63
N ILE A 80 13.69 1.33 -8.50
CA ILE A 80 14.44 1.76 -7.33
C ILE A 80 13.97 0.95 -6.13
N LYS A 81 14.93 0.36 -5.41
CA LYS A 81 14.74 -0.40 -4.18
C LYS A 81 15.23 0.44 -3.00
N GLY A 82 14.36 0.66 -2.01
CA GLY A 82 14.65 1.45 -0.83
C GLY A 82 14.51 2.96 -1.02
N PHE A 83 14.51 3.69 0.08
CA PHE A 83 14.43 5.15 0.11
C PHE A 83 15.63 5.81 0.82
N GLY A 84 16.68 5.03 1.10
CA GLY A 84 17.95 5.51 1.63
C GLY A 84 18.09 5.39 3.16
N VAL A 85 17.19 4.66 3.82
CA VAL A 85 17.29 4.39 5.27
C VAL A 85 17.50 2.89 5.48
N LYS A 86 18.73 2.52 5.78
CA LYS A 86 19.17 1.11 5.83
C LYS A 86 18.28 0.20 6.68
N GLU A 87 17.82 0.66 7.85
CA GLU A 87 16.90 -0.11 8.71
C GLU A 87 15.69 -0.62 7.95
N PHE A 88 15.08 0.23 7.11
CA PHE A 88 13.85 -0.06 6.38
C PHE A 88 14.11 -0.61 4.98
N ASP A 89 15.22 -0.23 4.38
CA ASP A 89 15.66 -0.79 3.10
C ASP A 89 16.02 -2.27 3.24
N ASP A 90 16.63 -2.68 4.37
CA ASP A 90 16.89 -4.09 4.70
C ASP A 90 15.60 -4.92 4.92
N GLU A 91 14.44 -4.26 5.07
CA GLU A 91 13.12 -4.90 5.21
C GLU A 91 12.30 -4.93 3.90
N GLY A 92 12.85 -4.42 2.79
CA GLY A 92 12.19 -4.45 1.49
C GLY A 92 10.87 -3.67 1.42
N ARG A 93 10.81 -2.49 2.07
CA ARG A 93 9.54 -1.76 2.28
C ARG A 93 9.18 -0.77 1.20
N TYR A 94 10.10 -0.38 0.32
CA TYR A 94 9.89 0.65 -0.71
C TYR A 94 10.42 0.17 -2.06
N LEU A 95 9.53 0.03 -3.03
CA LEU A 95 9.84 -0.39 -4.40
C LEU A 95 9.16 0.56 -5.39
N GLU A 96 9.97 1.35 -6.13
CA GLU A 96 9.50 2.37 -7.08
C GLU A 96 9.76 1.92 -8.51
N ALA A 97 8.74 1.99 -9.36
CA ALA A 97 8.85 1.87 -10.81
C ALA A 97 8.57 3.22 -11.47
N ARG A 98 9.47 3.66 -12.36
CA ARG A 98 9.38 4.93 -13.08
C ARG A 98 8.94 4.73 -14.52
N PHE A 99 8.00 5.57 -14.97
CA PHE A 99 7.45 5.60 -16.32
C PHE A 99 7.41 7.05 -16.79
N GLY A 100 8.38 7.49 -17.61
CA GLY A 100 8.50 8.89 -18.00
C GLY A 100 8.53 9.82 -16.79
N LYS A 101 7.52 10.68 -16.64
CA LYS A 101 7.38 11.60 -15.51
C LYS A 101 6.52 11.07 -14.36
N LEU A 102 6.06 9.82 -14.42
CA LEU A 102 5.29 9.17 -13.35
C LEU A 102 6.15 8.16 -12.59
N SER A 103 5.98 8.09 -11.28
CA SER A 103 6.45 6.99 -10.43
C SER A 103 5.27 6.30 -9.75
N VAL A 104 5.25 4.96 -9.81
CA VAL A 104 4.35 4.15 -9.02
C VAL A 104 5.17 3.39 -7.98
N VAL A 105 4.76 3.46 -6.72
CA VAL A 105 5.52 2.93 -5.58
C VAL A 105 4.70 1.89 -4.86
N SER A 106 5.25 0.70 -4.66
CA SER A 106 4.75 -0.27 -3.70
C SER A 106 5.47 -0.05 -2.37
N LEU A 107 4.71 0.27 -1.33
CA LEU A 107 5.22 0.70 -0.03
C LEU A 107 4.52 -0.07 1.09
N TYR A 108 5.26 -0.43 2.12
CA TYR A 108 4.72 -1.08 3.32
C TYR A 108 5.25 -0.42 4.59
N LEU A 109 4.39 0.33 5.29
CA LEU A 109 4.76 0.94 6.56
C LEU A 109 4.83 -0.10 7.69
N PRO A 110 5.75 0.05 8.64
CA PRO A 110 5.79 -0.82 9.80
C PRO A 110 4.47 -0.82 10.58
N SER A 111 4.02 -1.99 11.02
CA SER A 111 2.96 -2.10 12.02
C SER A 111 3.53 -1.99 13.42
N GLY A 112 2.89 -1.20 14.29
CA GLY A 112 3.26 -1.06 15.70
C GLY A 112 2.46 -1.99 16.64
N SER A 113 1.56 -2.82 16.11
CA SER A 113 0.60 -3.59 16.91
C SER A 113 1.19 -4.72 17.74
N SER A 114 2.44 -5.14 17.47
CA SER A 114 3.09 -6.28 18.15
C SER A 114 3.96 -5.87 19.34
N GLY A 115 3.74 -4.69 19.89
CA GLY A 115 4.40 -4.24 21.12
C GLY A 115 5.23 -2.95 20.97
N PRO A 116 5.78 -2.44 22.10
CA PRO A 116 6.45 -1.14 22.15
C PRO A 116 7.62 -0.98 21.18
N GLU A 117 8.44 -2.01 21.01
CA GLU A 117 9.58 -1.96 20.09
C GLU A 117 9.14 -1.79 18.63
N ARG A 118 8.02 -2.43 18.25
CA ARG A 118 7.45 -2.29 16.91
C ARG A 118 6.84 -0.91 16.70
N GLN A 119 6.19 -0.36 17.73
CA GLN A 119 5.71 1.02 17.69
C GLN A 119 6.89 2.00 17.56
N ALA A 120 7.97 1.80 18.31
CA ALA A 120 9.16 2.63 18.21
C ALA A 120 9.81 2.56 16.80
N SER A 121 9.84 1.37 16.17
CA SER A 121 10.31 1.23 14.79
C SER A 121 9.40 1.99 13.80
N LYS A 122 8.10 1.89 13.97
CA LYS A 122 7.13 2.65 13.17
C LYS A 122 7.32 4.15 13.32
N ASP A 123 7.51 4.64 14.54
CA ASP A 123 7.73 6.07 14.80
C ASP A 123 9.02 6.57 14.15
N ARG A 124 10.11 5.77 14.19
CA ARG A 124 11.36 6.08 13.44
C ARG A 124 11.11 6.12 11.94
N PHE A 125 10.32 5.18 11.40
CA PHE A 125 9.96 5.19 9.99
C PHE A 125 9.23 6.47 9.62
N LEU A 126 8.18 6.83 10.34
CA LEU A 126 7.38 8.04 10.09
C LEU A 126 8.24 9.31 10.15
N LYS A 127 9.15 9.38 11.15
CA LYS A 127 10.10 10.50 11.28
C LYS A 127 11.05 10.62 10.08
N ALA A 128 11.55 9.50 9.57
CA ALA A 128 12.46 9.48 8.42
C ALA A 128 11.74 9.69 7.07
N PHE A 129 10.49 9.20 6.97
CA PHE A 129 9.79 9.15 5.69
C PHE A 129 9.13 10.48 5.29
N MET A 130 8.66 11.30 6.24
CA MET A 130 8.06 12.60 5.92
C MET A 130 9.03 13.56 5.20
N PRO A 131 10.29 13.75 5.63
CA PRO A 131 11.25 14.55 4.88
C PRO A 131 11.53 14.00 3.47
N TYR A 132 11.56 12.68 3.31
CA TYR A 132 11.71 12.02 2.01
C TYR A 132 10.52 12.35 1.10
N LEU A 133 9.29 12.19 1.57
CA LEU A 133 8.07 12.54 0.83
C LEU A 133 8.08 14.03 0.40
N LYS A 134 8.43 14.95 1.30
CA LYS A 134 8.58 16.36 0.97
C LYS A 134 9.65 16.60 -0.10
N SER A 135 10.72 15.80 -0.11
CA SER A 135 11.75 15.87 -1.16
C SER A 135 11.24 15.41 -2.52
N LEU A 136 10.35 14.38 -2.54
CA LEU A 136 9.72 13.92 -3.78
C LEU A 136 8.85 15.01 -4.41
N ARG A 137 8.13 15.79 -3.59
CA ARG A 137 7.29 16.90 -4.07
C ARG A 137 8.07 18.01 -4.79
N LYS A 138 9.38 18.13 -4.56
CA LYS A 138 10.25 19.10 -5.23
C LYS A 138 10.72 18.62 -6.60
N LYS A 139 10.51 17.36 -6.95
CA LYS A 139 10.93 16.79 -8.23
C LYS A 139 9.87 17.07 -9.31
N PRO A 140 10.27 17.27 -10.58
CA PRO A 140 9.35 17.44 -11.71
C PRO A 140 8.74 16.06 -12.12
N ARG A 141 8.05 15.41 -11.18
CA ARG A 141 7.54 14.05 -11.32
C ARG A 141 6.28 13.87 -10.51
N GLU A 142 5.33 13.16 -11.05
CA GLU A 142 4.13 12.72 -10.36
C GLU A 142 4.35 11.37 -9.66
N TYR A 143 3.63 11.14 -8.56
CA TYR A 143 3.75 9.92 -7.76
C TYR A 143 2.38 9.31 -7.45
N VAL A 144 2.30 7.97 -7.51
CA VAL A 144 1.25 7.14 -6.94
C VAL A 144 1.90 6.22 -5.90
N LEU A 145 1.67 6.50 -4.62
CA LEU A 145 2.22 5.75 -3.50
C LEU A 145 1.17 4.76 -3.00
N CYS A 146 1.30 3.51 -3.42
CA CYS A 146 0.40 2.41 -3.10
C CYS A 146 0.90 1.70 -1.85
N ALA A 147 0.18 1.74 -0.75
CA ALA A 147 0.67 1.15 0.48
C ALA A 147 -0.42 0.61 1.40
N ASP A 148 -0.02 -0.36 2.21
CA ASP A 148 -0.54 -0.51 3.56
C ASP A 148 0.22 0.51 4.46
N TRP A 149 -0.48 1.56 4.84
CA TRP A 149 0.07 2.64 5.68
C TRP A 149 0.01 2.30 7.16
N ASN A 150 -0.71 1.24 7.53
CA ASN A 150 -0.91 0.82 8.91
C ASN A 150 -1.44 1.94 9.83
N ILE A 151 -2.09 2.96 9.27
CA ILE A 151 -2.66 4.12 9.98
C ILE A 151 -4.03 4.44 9.41
N VAL A 152 -5.03 4.65 10.26
CA VAL A 152 -6.30 5.29 9.88
C VAL A 152 -6.16 6.80 9.98
N HIS A 153 -6.79 7.54 9.07
CA HIS A 153 -6.69 9.00 9.07
C HIS A 153 -7.76 9.65 9.96
N LYS A 154 -9.02 9.41 9.67
CA LYS A 154 -10.17 10.07 10.33
C LYS A 154 -11.14 9.02 10.92
N GLU A 155 -12.09 9.50 11.72
CA GLU A 155 -13.12 8.67 12.31
C GLU A 155 -13.89 7.83 11.28
N ILE A 156 -14.14 8.39 10.10
CA ILE A 156 -14.81 7.71 8.99
C ILE A 156 -14.04 6.47 8.48
N ASP A 157 -12.75 6.34 8.79
CA ASP A 157 -11.85 5.31 8.29
C ASP A 157 -11.75 4.08 9.20
N ILE A 158 -12.50 4.05 10.30
CA ILE A 158 -12.43 2.96 11.28
C ILE A 158 -13.76 2.70 11.96
N LYS A 159 -14.09 1.44 12.17
CA LYS A 159 -15.16 1.07 13.11
C LYS A 159 -14.66 1.15 14.55
N ASN A 160 -15.57 1.50 15.47
CA ASN A 160 -15.25 1.62 16.90
C ASN A 160 -14.15 2.65 17.22
N TRP A 161 -14.22 3.82 16.58
CA TRP A 161 -13.26 4.90 16.73
C TRP A 161 -12.89 5.21 18.20
N LYS A 162 -13.87 5.39 19.08
CA LYS A 162 -13.63 5.73 20.49
C LYS A 162 -12.78 4.71 21.23
N GLY A 163 -12.98 3.42 20.97
CA GLY A 163 -12.26 2.31 21.60
C GLY A 163 -10.84 2.12 21.07
N ASN A 164 -10.52 2.67 19.89
CA ASN A 164 -9.24 2.43 19.22
C ASN A 164 -8.21 3.56 19.35
N GLN A 165 -8.54 4.68 20.02
CA GLN A 165 -7.69 5.87 20.15
C GLN A 165 -6.29 5.60 20.75
N LYS A 166 -6.13 4.51 21.51
CA LYS A 166 -4.88 4.09 22.15
C LYS A 166 -4.17 2.95 21.42
N ASN A 167 -4.72 2.49 20.30
CA ASN A 167 -4.17 1.38 19.54
C ASN A 167 -3.25 1.88 18.42
N SER A 168 -2.14 1.17 18.20
CA SER A 168 -1.28 1.43 17.04
C SER A 168 -2.09 1.42 15.74
N GLY A 169 -1.81 2.36 14.87
CA GLY A 169 -2.60 2.62 13.66
C GLY A 169 -3.73 3.64 13.86
N CYS A 170 -4.05 3.99 15.12
CA CYS A 170 -5.05 5.03 15.44
C CYS A 170 -4.55 6.05 16.46
N LEU A 171 -3.27 6.02 16.81
CA LEU A 171 -2.68 6.94 17.79
C LEU A 171 -2.76 8.39 17.29
N PRO A 172 -2.95 9.38 18.18
CA PRO A 172 -3.07 10.79 17.77
C PRO A 172 -1.89 11.30 16.93
N HIS A 173 -0.65 10.93 17.28
CA HIS A 173 0.54 11.36 16.53
C HIS A 173 0.64 10.70 15.13
N GLU A 174 0.17 9.46 14.99
CA GLU A 174 0.11 8.78 13.69
C GLU A 174 -0.92 9.45 12.76
N ARG A 175 -2.08 9.78 13.28
CA ARG A 175 -3.13 10.51 12.54
C ARG A 175 -2.69 11.93 12.18
N GLY A 176 -2.01 12.62 13.12
CA GLY A 176 -1.39 13.93 12.88
C GLY A 176 -0.31 13.87 11.77
N TRP A 177 0.41 12.76 11.67
CA TRP A 177 1.35 12.53 10.56
C TRP A 177 0.62 12.45 9.20
N LEU A 178 -0.55 11.82 9.14
CA LEU A 178 -1.38 11.84 7.92
C LEU A 178 -2.02 13.22 7.67
N ASP A 179 -2.35 13.99 8.72
CA ASP A 179 -2.77 15.39 8.56
C ASP A 179 -1.66 16.23 7.91
N GLU A 180 -0.40 16.02 8.31
CA GLU A 180 0.75 16.66 7.67
C GLU A 180 0.93 16.21 6.22
N LEU A 181 0.75 14.92 5.93
CA LEU A 181 0.87 14.35 4.58
C LEU A 181 -0.15 14.95 3.62
N PHE A 182 -1.42 14.99 4.02
CA PHE A 182 -2.52 15.48 3.16
C PHE A 182 -2.70 17.01 3.22
N GLY A 183 -2.12 17.67 4.20
CA GLY A 183 -2.13 19.13 4.33
C GLY A 183 -0.80 19.74 3.85
N PRO A 184 0.13 20.10 4.76
CA PRO A 184 1.34 20.85 4.40
C PRO A 184 2.26 20.15 3.38
N ALA A 185 2.34 18.82 3.37
CA ALA A 185 3.15 18.08 2.40
C ALA A 185 2.50 18.01 1.01
N GLY A 186 1.19 18.31 0.88
CA GLY A 186 0.49 18.50 -0.38
C GLY A 186 0.23 17.24 -1.17
N TYR A 187 0.02 16.11 -0.49
CA TYR A 187 -0.44 14.87 -1.11
C TYR A 187 -1.96 14.73 -1.04
N VAL A 188 -2.51 13.83 -1.84
CA VAL A 188 -3.95 13.59 -1.95
C VAL A 188 -4.27 12.13 -1.64
N ASP A 189 -5.28 11.90 -0.80
CA ASP A 189 -5.90 10.58 -0.63
C ASP A 189 -6.82 10.30 -1.83
N ALA A 190 -6.31 9.55 -2.81
CA ALA A 190 -7.02 9.33 -4.07
C ALA A 190 -8.40 8.68 -3.90
N PHE A 191 -8.54 7.78 -2.90
CA PHE A 191 -9.84 7.15 -2.64
C PHE A 191 -10.90 8.19 -2.23
N ARG A 192 -10.54 9.11 -1.33
CA ARG A 192 -11.47 10.12 -0.80
C ARG A 192 -11.84 11.21 -1.79
N VAL A 193 -11.12 11.33 -2.91
CA VAL A 193 -11.53 12.22 -4.02
C VAL A 193 -12.88 11.78 -4.61
N VAL A 194 -13.13 10.47 -4.72
CA VAL A 194 -14.30 9.92 -5.41
C VAL A 194 -15.26 9.16 -4.51
N ASP A 195 -14.85 8.78 -3.30
CA ASP A 195 -15.72 8.04 -2.37
C ASP A 195 -15.69 8.65 -0.95
N PRO A 196 -16.66 9.52 -0.63
CA PRO A 196 -16.79 10.13 0.70
C PRO A 196 -17.55 9.26 1.71
N ARG A 197 -18.02 8.08 1.32
CA ARG A 197 -18.89 7.23 2.16
C ARG A 197 -18.14 6.68 3.37
N ALA A 198 -18.85 6.54 4.47
CA ALA A 198 -18.39 5.82 5.65
C ALA A 198 -18.33 4.30 5.40
N GLU A 199 -17.71 3.59 6.32
CA GLU A 199 -17.63 2.12 6.34
C GLU A 199 -16.96 1.49 5.10
N GLN A 200 -16.08 2.26 4.47
CA GLN A 200 -15.22 1.81 3.38
C GLN A 200 -13.87 1.38 3.97
N TYR A 201 -13.78 0.11 4.38
CA TYR A 201 -12.58 -0.44 5.03
C TYR A 201 -11.79 -1.33 4.08
N THR A 202 -10.48 -1.46 4.35
CA THR A 202 -9.56 -2.28 3.57
C THR A 202 -8.95 -3.43 4.37
N TRP A 203 -9.03 -3.38 5.70
CA TRP A 203 -8.52 -4.40 6.60
C TRP A 203 -9.53 -4.81 7.67
N TRP A 204 -9.57 -6.09 8.01
CA TRP A 204 -10.40 -6.66 9.06
C TRP A 204 -9.62 -7.71 9.85
N SER A 205 -9.70 -7.65 11.17
CA SER A 205 -9.14 -8.68 12.04
C SER A 205 -9.69 -10.07 11.68
N ASN A 206 -8.86 -11.09 11.81
CA ASN A 206 -9.31 -12.48 11.67
C ASN A 206 -10.14 -12.98 12.87
N ARG A 207 -10.35 -12.14 13.90
CA ARG A 207 -11.08 -12.46 15.13
C ARG A 207 -12.49 -11.87 15.09
N GLY A 208 -13.40 -12.47 15.88
CA GLY A 208 -14.72 -11.89 16.17
C GLY A 208 -15.65 -11.71 14.97
N GLN A 209 -15.44 -12.44 13.88
CA GLN A 209 -16.20 -12.30 12.62
C GLN A 209 -16.16 -10.87 12.04
N ALA A 210 -15.02 -10.19 12.23
CA ALA A 210 -14.88 -8.76 11.87
C ALA A 210 -15.20 -8.48 10.40
N TRP A 211 -14.81 -9.38 9.49
CA TRP A 211 -15.14 -9.26 8.06
C TRP A 211 -16.66 -9.30 7.84
N ALA A 212 -17.35 -10.31 8.36
CA ALA A 212 -18.80 -10.49 8.16
C ALA A 212 -19.61 -9.32 8.76
N LYS A 213 -19.14 -8.76 9.88
CA LYS A 213 -19.78 -7.63 10.58
C LYS A 213 -19.31 -6.26 10.08
N ASN A 214 -18.43 -6.20 9.09
CA ASN A 214 -17.75 -5.01 8.61
C ASN A 214 -17.13 -4.16 9.74
N VAL A 215 -16.50 -4.82 10.73
CA VAL A 215 -15.72 -4.16 11.78
C VAL A 215 -14.27 -4.03 11.29
N GLY A 216 -14.01 -2.99 10.51
CA GLY A 216 -12.78 -2.84 9.75
C GLY A 216 -12.11 -1.48 9.94
N TRP A 217 -10.94 -1.38 9.29
CA TRP A 217 -10.08 -0.21 9.24
C TRP A 217 -9.72 0.06 7.78
N ARG A 218 -9.69 1.32 7.36
CA ARG A 218 -9.09 1.72 6.09
C ARG A 218 -7.66 2.17 6.37
N ILE A 219 -6.72 1.31 6.04
CA ILE A 219 -5.28 1.50 6.25
C ILE A 219 -4.46 1.32 4.98
N ASP A 220 -5.08 0.85 3.90
CA ASP A 220 -4.49 0.79 2.58
C ASP A 220 -4.94 2.01 1.77
N TYR A 221 -3.99 2.77 1.23
CA TYR A 221 -4.24 3.98 0.46
C TYR A 221 -3.43 3.97 -0.83
N GLN A 222 -3.96 4.65 -1.85
CA GLN A 222 -3.15 5.20 -2.92
C GLN A 222 -3.04 6.70 -2.67
N VAL A 223 -1.88 7.11 -2.17
CA VAL A 223 -1.56 8.52 -1.90
C VAL A 223 -0.88 9.08 -3.14
N VAL A 224 -1.39 10.17 -3.67
CA VAL A 224 -0.95 10.70 -4.96
C VAL A 224 -0.53 12.16 -4.86
N THR A 225 0.29 12.58 -5.81
CA THR A 225 0.56 14.00 -6.04
C THR A 225 -0.65 14.69 -6.69
N PRO A 226 -0.86 16.00 -6.51
CA PRO A 226 -2.05 16.70 -6.99
C PRO A 226 -2.35 16.50 -8.48
N GLY A 227 -1.33 16.53 -9.36
CA GLY A 227 -1.53 16.33 -10.79
C GLY A 227 -2.12 14.96 -11.17
N VAL A 228 -1.88 13.92 -10.34
CA VAL A 228 -2.57 12.63 -10.46
C VAL A 228 -3.91 12.67 -9.72
N GLY A 229 -3.99 13.37 -8.59
CA GLY A 229 -5.22 13.55 -7.81
C GLY A 229 -6.37 14.10 -8.64
N ASP A 230 -6.12 15.10 -9.48
CA ASP A 230 -7.07 15.71 -10.42
C ASP A 230 -7.56 14.74 -11.51
N LYS A 231 -6.91 13.59 -11.67
CA LYS A 231 -7.20 12.56 -12.68
C LYS A 231 -7.89 11.33 -12.12
N VAL A 232 -8.22 11.31 -10.84
CA VAL A 232 -8.94 10.17 -10.23
C VAL A 232 -10.33 10.05 -10.84
N GLN A 233 -10.67 8.84 -11.32
CA GLN A 233 -11.95 8.57 -11.96
C GLN A 233 -12.83 7.63 -11.13
N LYS A 234 -12.21 6.60 -10.54
CA LYS A 234 -12.96 5.54 -9.86
C LYS A 234 -12.12 4.88 -8.78
N ALA A 235 -12.78 4.49 -7.69
CA ALA A 235 -12.21 3.69 -6.62
C ALA A 235 -13.09 2.48 -6.33
N VAL A 236 -12.47 1.33 -6.07
CA VAL A 236 -13.17 0.10 -5.65
C VAL A 236 -12.34 -0.61 -4.60
N ILE A 237 -12.93 -0.88 -3.44
CA ILE A 237 -12.40 -1.86 -2.48
C ILE A 237 -13.04 -3.21 -2.82
N TYR A 238 -12.22 -4.17 -3.28
CA TYR A 238 -12.71 -5.47 -3.75
C TYR A 238 -12.93 -6.42 -2.59
N LYS A 239 -14.18 -6.75 -2.28
CA LYS A 239 -14.59 -7.60 -1.15
C LYS A 239 -15.26 -8.92 -1.55
N GLN A 240 -15.33 -9.25 -2.84
CA GLN A 240 -16.02 -10.46 -3.31
C GLN A 240 -15.25 -11.75 -3.05
N GLN A 241 -13.91 -11.67 -2.99
CA GLN A 241 -13.05 -12.80 -2.66
C GLN A 241 -11.94 -12.33 -1.71
N ARG A 242 -11.68 -13.13 -0.67
CA ARG A 242 -10.72 -12.78 0.36
C ARG A 242 -9.38 -13.48 0.13
N PHE A 243 -8.34 -12.74 -0.25
CA PHE A 243 -6.99 -13.26 -0.47
C PHE A 243 -6.11 -13.19 0.79
N SER A 244 -6.35 -12.17 1.62
CA SER A 244 -5.68 -11.95 2.91
C SER A 244 -6.67 -11.36 3.91
N ASP A 245 -6.20 -10.77 4.99
CA ASP A 245 -6.99 -9.93 5.89
C ASP A 245 -7.17 -8.49 5.37
N HIS A 246 -6.52 -8.14 4.25
CA HIS A 246 -6.74 -6.93 3.49
C HIS A 246 -7.53 -7.19 2.21
N ALA A 247 -8.30 -6.21 1.78
CA ALA A 247 -8.97 -6.19 0.48
C ALA A 247 -8.15 -5.38 -0.53
N PRO A 248 -8.07 -5.82 -1.80
CA PRO A 248 -7.46 -5.01 -2.85
C PRO A 248 -8.17 -3.66 -3.02
N LEU A 249 -7.41 -2.58 -3.12
CA LEU A 249 -7.88 -1.26 -3.51
C LEU A 249 -7.52 -1.03 -4.98
N ILE A 250 -8.54 -0.86 -5.82
CA ILE A 250 -8.43 -0.61 -7.26
C ILE A 250 -8.76 0.85 -7.51
N MET A 251 -7.87 1.55 -8.18
CA MET A 251 -8.07 2.94 -8.59
C MET A 251 -7.92 3.08 -10.10
N ASP A 252 -8.84 3.80 -10.73
CA ASP A 252 -8.75 4.20 -12.13
C ASP A 252 -8.46 5.70 -12.22
N TYR A 253 -7.47 6.05 -13.06
CA TYR A 253 -7.02 7.41 -13.29
C TYR A 253 -7.11 7.74 -14.79
N ASP A 254 -7.57 8.94 -15.13
CA ASP A 254 -7.42 9.51 -16.47
C ASP A 254 -5.98 9.96 -16.70
N TYR A 255 -5.08 8.99 -16.75
CA TYR A 255 -3.63 9.14 -16.88
C TYR A 255 -3.07 7.99 -17.73
N SER A 256 -2.04 8.24 -18.52
CA SER A 256 -1.34 7.21 -19.32
C SER A 256 0.03 6.91 -18.71
N LEU A 257 0.44 5.62 -18.76
CA LEU A 257 1.80 5.20 -18.44
C LEU A 257 2.76 5.53 -19.57
#